data_923b3298edc99804c8c89620659353cb
#
_entry.id   923b3298edc99804c8c89620659353cb
#
_cell.length_a   1.000
_cell.length_b   1.000
_cell.length_c   1.000
_cell.angle_alpha   90.00
_cell.angle_beta   90.00
_cell.angle_gamma   90.00
#
_symmetry.space_group_name_H-M   'P 1'
#
loop_
_entity.id
_entity.type
_entity.pdbx_description
1 polymer ?
#
loop_
_entity_poly.entity_id
_entity_poly.type
_entity_poly.pdbx_seq_one_letter_code
_entity_poly.pdbx_strand_id
1 'polypeptide(L)'
;MDDIQVMRFLARSLEQAASQHDWPLLQDVDARIAAMLTALKGQTLTAEKRDALAALKQVHARVSQFCQTRSDALEKQLARTRRNQEGATAYARFAGAEEFDR
;
A
#
# COMPACT_ATOMS: atom_id res chain seq x y z
N MET A 1 -17.15 -17.79 -15.06
CA MET A 1 -16.15 -18.03 -14.03
C MET A 1 -16.83 -18.08 -12.67
N ASP A 2 -16.53 -19.11 -11.88
CA ASP A 2 -17.10 -19.29 -10.56
C ASP A 2 -16.59 -18.19 -9.59
N ASP A 3 -17.43 -17.74 -8.66
CA ASP A 3 -17.07 -16.72 -7.69
C ASP A 3 -15.84 -17.11 -6.86
N ILE A 4 -15.72 -18.38 -6.51
CA ILE A 4 -14.54 -18.89 -5.76
C ILE A 4 -13.28 -18.74 -6.59
N GLN A 5 -13.34 -19.05 -7.88
CA GLN A 5 -12.21 -18.88 -8.79
C GLN A 5 -11.82 -17.40 -8.93
N VAL A 6 -12.82 -16.54 -9.02
CA VAL A 6 -12.57 -15.08 -9.07
C VAL A 6 -11.91 -14.59 -7.78
N MET A 7 -12.40 -15.02 -6.63
CA MET A 7 -11.80 -14.66 -5.33
C MET A 7 -10.34 -15.10 -5.24
N ARG A 8 -10.03 -16.33 -5.67
CA ARG A 8 -8.67 -16.85 -5.69
C ARG A 8 -7.78 -16.10 -6.67
N PHE A 9 -8.31 -15.77 -7.83
CA PHE A 9 -7.61 -14.99 -8.84
C PHE A 9 -7.28 -13.58 -8.31
N LEU A 10 -8.25 -12.93 -7.69
CA LEU A 10 -8.04 -11.59 -7.12
C LEU A 10 -7.01 -11.61 -6.00
N ALA A 11 -7.04 -12.64 -5.15
CA ALA A 11 -6.06 -12.78 -4.07
C ALA A 11 -4.64 -12.93 -4.63
N ARG A 12 -4.46 -13.78 -5.63
CA ARG A 12 -3.14 -13.98 -6.27
C ARG A 12 -2.69 -12.73 -7.00
N SER A 13 -3.60 -12.06 -7.70
CA SER A 13 -3.28 -10.82 -8.41
C SER A 13 -2.84 -9.72 -7.45
N LEU A 14 -3.49 -9.63 -6.30
CA LEU A 14 -3.14 -8.65 -5.28
C LEU A 14 -1.75 -8.91 -4.71
N GLU A 15 -1.45 -10.16 -4.37
CA GLU A 15 -0.11 -10.55 -3.88
C GLU A 15 0.96 -10.28 -4.92
N GLN A 16 0.71 -10.63 -6.17
CA GLN A 16 1.63 -10.41 -7.27
C GLN A 16 1.89 -8.93 -7.51
N ALA A 17 0.85 -8.11 -7.54
CA ALA A 17 0.98 -6.68 -7.71
C ALA A 17 1.81 -6.06 -6.59
N ALA A 18 1.57 -6.47 -5.35
CA ALA A 18 2.32 -5.99 -4.20
C ALA A 18 3.80 -6.39 -4.28
N SER A 19 4.09 -7.64 -4.64
CA SER A 19 5.46 -8.14 -4.72
C SER A 19 6.24 -7.49 -5.86
N GLN A 20 5.57 -7.12 -6.94
CA GLN A 20 6.18 -6.46 -8.10
C GLN A 20 6.19 -4.94 -7.98
N HIS A 21 5.64 -4.40 -6.91
CA HIS A 21 5.45 -2.95 -6.71
C HIS A 21 4.68 -2.30 -7.86
N ASP A 22 3.74 -3.03 -8.43
CA ASP A 22 2.86 -2.53 -9.49
C ASP A 22 1.63 -1.89 -8.85
N TRP A 23 1.79 -0.62 -8.46
CA TRP A 23 0.77 0.12 -7.73
C TRP A 23 -0.50 0.36 -8.55
N PRO A 24 -0.43 0.72 -9.84
CA PRO A 24 -1.66 0.83 -10.65
C PRO A 24 -2.45 -0.47 -10.72
N LEU A 25 -1.78 -1.61 -10.87
CA LEU A 25 -2.43 -2.92 -10.88
C LEU A 25 -3.04 -3.21 -9.51
N LEU A 26 -2.32 -2.91 -8.44
CA LEU A 26 -2.79 -3.11 -7.07
C LEU A 26 -4.08 -2.32 -6.82
N GLN A 27 -4.14 -1.07 -7.25
CA GLN A 27 -5.33 -0.23 -7.14
C GLN A 27 -6.50 -0.79 -7.95
N ASP A 28 -6.24 -1.28 -9.16
CA ASP A 28 -7.27 -1.88 -10.01
C ASP A 28 -7.84 -3.14 -9.37
N VAL A 29 -6.97 -4.02 -8.86
CA VAL A 29 -7.40 -5.25 -8.18
C VAL A 29 -8.19 -4.91 -6.92
N ASP A 30 -7.73 -3.94 -6.14
CA ASP A 30 -8.42 -3.49 -4.92
C ASP A 30 -9.84 -3.00 -5.24
N ALA A 31 -10.01 -2.23 -6.31
CA ALA A 31 -11.30 -1.75 -6.75
C ALA A 31 -12.22 -2.91 -7.16
N ARG A 32 -11.69 -3.94 -7.80
CA ARG A 32 -12.45 -5.13 -8.17
C ARG A 32 -12.88 -5.93 -6.95
N ILE A 33 -12.01 -6.02 -5.94
CA ILE A 33 -12.34 -6.68 -4.68
C ILE A 33 -13.48 -5.91 -3.99
N ALA A 34 -13.39 -4.61 -3.92
CA ALA A 34 -14.43 -3.77 -3.32
C ALA A 34 -15.78 -3.94 -4.02
N ALA A 35 -15.79 -3.98 -5.37
CA ALA A 35 -16.98 -4.20 -6.15
C ALA A 35 -17.57 -5.58 -5.88
N MET A 36 -16.75 -6.62 -5.77
CA MET A 36 -17.20 -7.97 -5.45
C MET A 36 -17.82 -8.04 -4.05
N LEU A 37 -17.18 -7.44 -3.05
CA LEU A 37 -17.70 -7.41 -1.68
C LEU A 37 -19.05 -6.71 -1.63
N THR A 38 -19.20 -5.62 -2.36
CA THR A 38 -20.48 -4.90 -2.46
C THR A 38 -21.56 -5.77 -3.09
N ALA A 39 -21.21 -6.50 -4.16
CA ALA A 39 -22.15 -7.40 -4.85
C ALA A 39 -22.57 -8.57 -3.97
N LEU A 40 -21.69 -9.06 -3.10
CA LEU A 40 -21.97 -10.18 -2.20
C LEU A 40 -22.73 -9.77 -0.94
N LYS A 41 -22.82 -8.48 -0.68
CA LYS A 41 -23.47 -7.95 0.53
C LYS A 41 -24.95 -8.35 0.53
N GLY A 42 -25.39 -8.93 1.64
CA GLY A 42 -26.78 -9.39 1.79
C GLY A 42 -27.09 -10.74 1.17
N GLN A 43 -26.14 -11.36 0.48
CA GLN A 43 -26.33 -12.70 -0.08
C GLN A 43 -25.93 -13.77 0.94
N THR A 44 -26.65 -14.90 0.88
CA THR A 44 -26.29 -16.09 1.66
C THR A 44 -25.16 -16.82 0.92
N LEU A 45 -24.03 -16.98 1.58
CA LEU A 45 -22.86 -17.64 0.98
C LEU A 45 -22.78 -19.09 1.42
N THR A 46 -22.35 -19.97 0.50
CA THR A 46 -22.00 -21.34 0.86
C THR A 46 -20.76 -21.36 1.76
N ALA A 47 -20.53 -22.47 2.46
CA ALA A 47 -19.35 -22.61 3.30
C ALA A 47 -18.05 -22.41 2.49
N GLU A 48 -18.00 -22.97 1.28
CA GLU A 48 -16.84 -22.83 0.39
C GLU A 48 -16.61 -21.38 -0.03
N LYS A 49 -17.66 -20.64 -0.35
CA LYS A 49 -17.55 -19.22 -0.70
C LYS A 49 -17.10 -18.40 0.50
N ARG A 50 -17.61 -18.69 1.69
CA ARG A 50 -17.18 -18.00 2.91
C ARG A 50 -15.71 -18.25 3.19
N ASP A 51 -15.23 -19.47 2.99
CA ASP A 51 -13.82 -19.80 3.18
C ASP A 51 -12.94 -19.07 2.17
N ALA A 52 -13.32 -19.05 0.90
CA ALA A 52 -12.60 -18.32 -0.14
C ALA A 52 -12.58 -16.82 0.13
N LEU A 53 -13.71 -16.27 0.58
CA LEU A 53 -13.81 -14.86 0.94
C LEU A 53 -12.95 -14.53 2.15
N ALA A 54 -12.92 -15.38 3.16
CA ALA A 54 -12.07 -15.20 4.33
C ALA A 54 -10.60 -15.20 3.93
N ALA A 55 -10.18 -16.11 3.06
CA ALA A 55 -8.82 -16.17 2.53
C ALA A 55 -8.47 -14.89 1.76
N LEU A 56 -9.38 -14.39 0.92
CA LEU A 56 -9.20 -13.14 0.19
C LEU A 56 -9.03 -11.95 1.14
N LYS A 57 -9.86 -11.88 2.18
CA LYS A 57 -9.76 -10.82 3.20
C LYS A 57 -8.45 -10.86 3.94
N GLN A 58 -7.92 -12.06 4.24
CA GLN A 58 -6.61 -12.20 4.88
C GLN A 58 -5.49 -11.70 3.98
N VAL A 59 -5.52 -12.03 2.69
CA VAL A 59 -4.55 -11.54 1.72
C VAL A 59 -4.63 -10.02 1.63
N HIS A 60 -5.84 -9.48 1.52
CA HIS A 60 -6.05 -8.03 1.45
C HIS A 60 -5.50 -7.34 2.70
N ALA A 61 -5.74 -7.89 3.88
CA ALA A 61 -5.22 -7.33 5.14
C ALA A 61 -3.69 -7.34 5.16
N ARG A 62 -3.05 -8.43 4.73
CA ARG A 62 -1.59 -8.53 4.68
C ARG A 62 -0.99 -7.53 3.70
N VAL A 63 -1.60 -7.40 2.52
CA VAL A 63 -1.12 -6.46 1.50
C VAL A 63 -1.32 -5.02 1.98
N SER A 64 -2.46 -4.72 2.59
CA SER A 64 -2.74 -3.39 3.16
C SER A 64 -1.72 -3.05 4.25
N GLN A 65 -1.39 -4.00 5.12
CA GLN A 65 -0.38 -3.80 6.16
C GLN A 65 1.00 -3.59 5.56
N PHE A 66 1.36 -4.34 4.53
CA PHE A 66 2.61 -4.17 3.81
C PHE A 66 2.71 -2.77 3.21
N CYS A 67 1.66 -2.30 2.54
CA CYS A 67 1.62 -0.97 1.93
C CYS A 67 1.71 0.12 3.00
N GLN A 68 1.02 -0.04 4.13
CA GLN A 68 1.05 0.92 5.22
C GLN A 68 2.45 1.00 5.84
N THR A 69 3.08 -0.14 6.11
CA THR A 69 4.43 -0.20 6.66
C THR A 69 5.42 0.49 5.72
N ARG A 70 5.30 0.23 4.42
CA ARG A 70 6.15 0.84 3.42
C ARG A 70 5.94 2.36 3.34
N SER A 71 4.70 2.80 3.38
CA SER A 71 4.35 4.22 3.38
C SER A 71 4.91 4.91 4.60
N ASP A 72 4.77 4.30 5.78
CA ASP A 72 5.33 4.85 7.03
C ASP A 72 6.85 4.95 6.96
N ALA A 73 7.52 3.94 6.42
CA ALA A 73 8.97 3.95 6.24
C ALA A 73 9.41 5.08 5.30
N LEU A 74 8.68 5.28 4.19
CA LEU A 74 8.95 6.36 3.26
C LEU A 74 8.72 7.73 3.89
N GLU A 75 7.66 7.90 4.67
CA GLU A 75 7.40 9.15 5.38
C GLU A 75 8.52 9.48 6.36
N LYS A 76 8.99 8.48 7.12
CA LYS A 76 10.12 8.65 8.03
C LYS A 76 11.40 9.04 7.30
N GLN A 77 11.65 8.39 6.15
CA GLN A 77 12.81 8.70 5.33
C GLN A 77 12.73 10.10 4.75
N LEU A 78 11.56 10.52 4.27
CA LEU A 78 11.35 11.86 3.75
C LEU A 78 11.51 12.91 4.86
N ALA A 79 10.98 12.66 6.04
CA ALA A 79 11.15 13.56 7.18
C ALA A 79 12.62 13.70 7.58
N ARG A 80 13.37 12.60 7.58
CA ARG A 80 14.80 12.60 7.86
C ARG A 80 15.58 13.40 6.81
N THR A 81 15.28 13.16 5.54
CA THR A 81 15.90 13.87 4.41
C THR A 81 15.62 15.36 4.51
N ARG A 82 14.37 15.73 4.81
CA ARG A 82 13.98 17.13 4.96
C ARG A 82 14.75 17.82 6.10
N ARG A 83 14.87 17.16 7.26
CA ARG A 83 15.64 17.68 8.38
C ARG A 83 17.10 17.84 8.03
N ASN A 84 17.68 16.89 7.29
CA ASN A 84 19.07 16.96 6.84
C ASN A 84 19.28 18.13 5.88
N GLN A 85 18.32 18.36 4.97
CA GLN A 85 18.37 19.50 4.04
C GLN A 85 18.26 20.83 4.79
N GLU A 86 17.39 20.92 5.77
CA GLU A 86 17.24 22.12 6.60
C GLU A 86 18.52 22.40 7.38
N GLY A 87 19.12 21.36 7.97
CA GLY A 87 20.38 21.48 8.68
C GLY A 87 21.52 21.91 7.77
N ALA A 88 21.61 21.32 6.58
CA ALA A 88 22.65 21.69 5.60
C ALA A 88 22.47 23.13 5.12
N THR A 89 21.23 23.56 4.89
CA THR A 89 20.94 24.94 4.49
C THR A 89 21.32 25.94 5.59
N ALA A 90 20.95 25.62 6.83
CA ALA A 90 21.34 26.49 7.97
C ALA A 90 22.85 26.61 8.13
N TYR A 91 23.55 25.48 7.99
CA TYR A 91 25.02 25.49 8.06
C TYR A 91 25.63 26.32 6.92
N ALA A 92 25.12 26.16 5.70
CA ALA A 92 25.59 26.92 4.54
C ALA A 92 25.37 28.43 4.72
N ARG A 93 24.23 28.83 5.28
CA ARG A 93 23.96 30.24 5.59
C ARG A 93 24.91 30.79 6.62
N PHE A 94 25.17 29.99 7.66
CA PHE A 94 26.08 30.38 8.72
C PHE A 94 27.52 30.56 8.18
N ALA A 95 28.00 29.60 7.39
CA ALA A 95 29.31 29.67 6.75
C ALA A 95 29.42 30.85 5.80
N GLY A 96 28.36 31.12 5.02
CA GLY A 96 28.31 32.28 4.13
C GLY A 96 28.37 33.63 4.87
N ALA A 97 27.69 33.70 6.01
CA ALA A 97 27.70 34.89 6.84
C ALA A 97 29.11 35.16 7.41
N GLU A 98 29.84 34.14 7.84
CA GLU A 98 31.20 34.27 8.31
C GLU A 98 32.15 34.78 7.22
N GLU A 99 32.02 34.25 6.00
CA GLU A 99 32.81 34.72 4.86
C GLU A 99 32.50 36.17 4.51
N PHE A 100 31.27 36.58 4.68
CA PHE A 100 30.82 37.92 4.36
C PHE A 100 31.36 38.97 5.34
N ASP A 101 31.55 38.56 6.58
CA ASP A 101 32.05 39.45 7.64
C ASP A 101 33.57 39.67 7.57
N ARG A 102 34.24 38.99 6.69
CA ARG A 102 35.69 39.19 6.45
C ARG A 102 35.92 40.22 5.34
#